data_ea64c717c6727209e447566a6dce2d02
#
_entry.id   ea64c717c6727209e447566a6dce2d02
#
_cell.length_a   1.000
_cell.length_b   1.000
_cell.length_c   1.000
_cell.angle_alpha   90.00
_cell.angle_beta   90.00
_cell.angle_gamma   90.00
#
_symmetry.space_group_name_H-M   'P 1'
#
loop_
_entity.id
_entity.type
_entity.pdbx_description
1 polymer ?
#
loop_
_entity_poly.entity_id
_entity_poly.type
_entity_poly.pdbx_seq_one_letter_code
_entity_poly.pdbx_strand_id
1 'polypeptide(L)'
;MLCQFSFKNFKSYKETTTFDFQATSIPEFSESLLKSEKADALLPVGVIYGPNGGGKTNLLLALSCLISTVVKPIYELEKAREKIIIQQKISAAPFYFNEISREMPTEFEVYFRQGKNEYRYNLSICGDDIVEESLYWKSIGGKRTGMVFDREGAEITLGASINKASINRSVNPKMPYLSFLAINYDIPVIVEVQKWFESCIVKNYANPIADRQIMFSADESYRKKIVRALNDVDIDVSGYRYDEENHELYTQRMIEGKIYELSFNDESDGTKKMIAALPVILLALQEGRLVIIDELDAKLHPKLLRYVISLFKNKNVNKKGAQLLFTSHDMTTMKNTVFRRDEIWFAAENERHESEIYSLYEIRRENNERVNSTAAYDKQYLEGRYGADPYLTNMLAGGDWQ
;
A
#
# COMPACT_ATOMS: atom_id res chain seq x y z
N MET A 1 1.48 7.82 8.69
CA MET A 1 1.61 6.36 8.96
C MET A 1 0.22 5.74 8.99
N LEU A 2 0.01 4.65 8.26
CA LEU A 2 -1.22 3.84 8.30
C LEU A 2 -1.29 3.08 9.64
N CYS A 3 -2.43 3.13 10.31
CA CYS A 3 -2.69 2.33 11.51
C CYS A 3 -3.54 1.11 11.17
N GLN A 4 -4.69 1.34 10.49
CA GLN A 4 -5.64 0.30 10.15
C GLN A 4 -6.42 0.71 8.89
N PHE A 5 -6.79 -0.26 8.07
CA PHE A 5 -7.65 -0.07 6.93
C PHE A 5 -8.73 -1.15 6.92
N SER A 6 -9.99 -0.72 6.88
CA SER A 6 -11.14 -1.61 6.75
C SER A 6 -11.94 -1.25 5.51
N PHE A 7 -12.53 -2.24 4.89
CA PHE A 7 -13.42 -2.05 3.76
C PHE A 7 -14.45 -3.17 3.69
N LYS A 8 -15.54 -2.92 2.97
CA LYS A 8 -16.65 -3.86 2.78
C LYS A 8 -17.23 -3.73 1.38
N ASN A 9 -17.73 -4.83 0.87
CA ASN A 9 -18.40 -4.89 -0.43
C ASN A 9 -17.53 -4.34 -1.57
N PHE A 10 -16.32 -4.91 -1.73
CA PHE A 10 -15.38 -4.51 -2.79
C PHE A 10 -14.84 -5.73 -3.53
N LYS A 11 -15.12 -5.84 -4.81
CA LYS A 11 -14.68 -6.92 -5.73
C LYS A 11 -14.94 -8.32 -5.18
N SER A 12 -13.91 -9.07 -4.76
CA SER A 12 -14.04 -10.40 -4.16
C SER A 12 -14.37 -10.39 -2.66
N TYR A 13 -14.32 -9.25 -2.02
CA TYR A 13 -14.63 -9.09 -0.59
C TYR A 13 -16.07 -8.62 -0.40
N LYS A 14 -16.90 -9.44 0.23
CA LYS A 14 -18.28 -9.11 0.55
C LYS A 14 -18.42 -8.50 1.94
N GLU A 15 -17.86 -9.19 2.93
CA GLU A 15 -17.96 -8.81 4.33
C GLU A 15 -16.87 -7.79 4.71
N THR A 16 -17.05 -7.17 5.90
CA THR A 16 -16.05 -6.23 6.42
C THR A 16 -14.72 -6.92 6.62
N THR A 17 -13.71 -6.38 5.96
CA THR A 17 -12.36 -6.89 5.97
C THR A 17 -11.43 -5.83 6.54
N THR A 18 -10.59 -6.22 7.51
CA THR A 18 -9.69 -5.29 8.20
C THR A 18 -8.24 -5.75 8.07
N PHE A 19 -7.39 -4.85 7.61
CA PHE A 19 -5.94 -4.98 7.61
C PHE A 19 -5.34 -4.03 8.65
N ASP A 20 -4.51 -4.54 9.56
CA ASP A 20 -4.00 -3.79 10.70
C ASP A 20 -2.47 -3.69 10.68
N PHE A 21 -1.94 -2.47 10.83
CA PHE A 21 -0.53 -2.18 11.04
C PHE A 21 -0.17 -1.97 12.51
N GLN A 22 -1.11 -2.12 13.45
CA GLN A 22 -0.79 -2.05 14.87
C GLN A 22 -0.01 -3.30 15.29
N ALA A 23 1.12 -3.09 15.95
CA ALA A 23 1.95 -4.19 16.40
C ALA A 23 1.32 -4.91 17.59
N THR A 24 1.26 -6.24 17.52
CA THR A 24 0.86 -7.06 18.66
C THR A 24 1.98 -7.15 19.72
N SER A 25 1.65 -7.59 20.93
CA SER A 25 2.61 -7.68 22.05
C SER A 25 3.51 -8.92 21.96
N ILE A 26 4.07 -9.20 20.76
CA ILE A 26 5.05 -10.28 20.58
C ILE A 26 6.48 -9.73 20.56
N PRO A 27 7.47 -10.47 21.05
CA PRO A 27 8.84 -9.98 21.21
C PRO A 27 9.64 -9.92 19.91
N GLU A 28 9.23 -10.67 18.86
CA GLU A 28 9.98 -10.79 17.61
C GLU A 28 10.19 -9.43 16.96
N PHE A 29 11.42 -9.13 16.57
CA PHE A 29 11.80 -7.88 15.91
C PHE A 29 11.24 -6.59 16.55
N SER A 30 11.12 -6.55 17.89
CA SER A 30 10.60 -5.39 18.62
C SER A 30 11.42 -4.12 18.38
N GLU A 31 12.66 -4.28 17.93
CA GLU A 31 13.56 -3.19 17.52
C GLU A 31 13.16 -2.55 16.19
N SER A 32 12.47 -3.27 15.29
CA SER A 32 12.03 -2.74 14.00
C SER A 32 10.76 -1.90 14.07
N LEU A 33 10.00 -1.98 15.16
CA LEU A 33 8.71 -1.32 15.29
C LEU A 33 8.80 0.20 15.25
N LEU A 34 7.84 0.83 14.60
CA LEU A 34 7.65 2.28 14.55
C LEU A 34 7.00 2.73 15.87
N LYS A 35 7.83 3.01 16.86
CA LYS A 35 7.40 3.32 18.24
C LYS A 35 6.96 4.78 18.38
N SER A 36 5.91 4.99 19.20
CA SER A 36 5.46 6.28 19.69
C SER A 36 5.44 6.22 21.23
N GLU A 37 5.82 7.30 21.89
CA GLU A 37 5.76 7.37 23.36
C GLU A 37 4.33 7.37 23.91
N LYS A 38 3.36 7.76 23.09
CA LYS A 38 1.98 8.02 23.53
C LYS A 38 0.93 7.13 22.87
N ALA A 39 1.33 6.22 22.01
CA ALA A 39 0.39 5.33 21.30
C ALA A 39 1.05 4.01 20.94
N ASP A 40 0.23 3.01 20.58
CA ASP A 40 0.70 1.70 20.17
C ASP A 40 1.70 1.79 19.02
N ALA A 41 2.67 0.90 19.04
CA ALA A 41 3.68 0.80 17.99
C ALA A 41 3.04 0.30 16.70
N LEU A 42 3.55 0.74 15.57
CA LEU A 42 3.11 0.29 14.25
C LEU A 42 4.17 -0.60 13.58
N LEU A 43 3.70 -1.48 12.71
CA LEU A 43 4.53 -2.33 11.87
C LEU A 43 5.14 -1.51 10.73
N PRO A 44 6.43 -1.68 10.41
CA PRO A 44 7.04 -1.05 9.23
C PRO A 44 6.69 -1.78 7.93
N VAL A 45 6.28 -3.04 8.01
CA VAL A 45 6.02 -3.92 6.85
C VAL A 45 4.76 -4.73 7.08
N GLY A 46 3.97 -4.89 6.03
CA GLY A 46 2.88 -5.87 5.94
C GLY A 46 2.98 -6.61 4.61
N VAL A 47 2.96 -7.92 4.65
CA VAL A 47 3.00 -8.77 3.45
C VAL A 47 1.77 -9.65 3.37
N ILE A 48 1.19 -9.78 2.17
CA ILE A 48 0.00 -10.58 1.93
C ILE A 48 0.37 -11.76 1.01
N TYR A 49 0.20 -12.97 1.51
CA TYR A 49 0.35 -14.21 0.78
C TYR A 49 -1.02 -14.84 0.48
N GLY A 50 -1.04 -15.84 -0.37
CA GLY A 50 -2.24 -16.61 -0.71
C GLY A 50 -2.24 -17.11 -2.14
N PRO A 51 -3.22 -17.95 -2.54
CA PRO A 51 -3.33 -18.47 -3.89
C PRO A 51 -3.68 -17.39 -4.91
N ASN A 52 -3.53 -17.73 -6.20
CA ASN A 52 -4.10 -16.93 -7.27
C ASN A 52 -5.63 -16.91 -7.11
N GLY A 53 -6.25 -15.74 -7.28
CA GLY A 53 -7.69 -15.56 -7.02
C GLY A 53 -8.05 -15.32 -5.56
N GLY A 54 -7.18 -15.58 -4.57
CA GLY A 54 -7.48 -15.42 -3.13
C GLY A 54 -7.80 -13.98 -2.67
N GLY A 55 -7.65 -12.96 -3.53
CA GLY A 55 -8.03 -11.58 -3.21
C GLY A 55 -6.87 -10.64 -2.85
N LYS A 56 -5.61 -11.08 -2.86
CA LYS A 56 -4.43 -10.25 -2.52
C LYS A 56 -4.43 -8.89 -3.22
N THR A 57 -4.49 -8.89 -4.54
CA THR A 57 -4.54 -7.68 -5.38
C THR A 57 -5.78 -6.84 -5.07
N ASN A 58 -6.94 -7.47 -4.82
CA ASN A 58 -8.19 -6.75 -4.54
C ASN A 58 -8.13 -5.97 -3.22
N LEU A 59 -7.42 -6.46 -2.20
CA LEU A 59 -7.16 -5.71 -0.97
C LEU A 59 -6.34 -4.45 -1.25
N LEU A 60 -5.23 -4.56 -1.98
CA LEU A 60 -4.43 -3.40 -2.35
C LEU A 60 -5.21 -2.42 -3.24
N LEU A 61 -6.05 -2.94 -4.14
CA LEU A 61 -6.92 -2.12 -4.98
C LEU A 61 -7.99 -1.39 -4.16
N ALA A 62 -8.50 -1.97 -3.07
CA ALA A 62 -9.45 -1.30 -2.18
C ALA A 62 -8.82 -0.06 -1.53
N LEU A 63 -7.62 -0.20 -0.95
CA LEU A 63 -6.89 0.94 -0.38
C LEU A 63 -6.51 1.97 -1.45
N SER A 64 -6.08 1.49 -2.62
CA SER A 64 -5.74 2.36 -3.76
C SER A 64 -6.96 3.11 -4.30
N CYS A 65 -8.14 2.48 -4.30
CA CYS A 65 -9.41 3.10 -4.67
C CYS A 65 -9.74 4.27 -3.74
N LEU A 66 -9.66 4.05 -2.43
CA LEU A 66 -9.87 5.11 -1.44
C LEU A 66 -8.89 6.29 -1.66
N ILE A 67 -7.59 6.00 -1.75
CA ILE A 67 -6.55 7.03 -1.97
C ILE A 67 -6.81 7.80 -3.26
N SER A 68 -7.03 7.10 -4.37
CA SER A 68 -7.23 7.73 -5.67
C SER A 68 -8.51 8.57 -5.72
N THR A 69 -9.59 8.13 -5.06
CA THR A 69 -10.85 8.89 -4.99
C THR A 69 -10.66 10.23 -4.31
N VAL A 70 -9.88 10.26 -3.22
CA VAL A 70 -9.60 11.50 -2.46
C VAL A 70 -8.63 12.42 -3.22
N VAL A 71 -7.59 11.86 -3.85
CA VAL A 71 -6.49 12.67 -4.42
C VAL A 71 -6.80 13.15 -5.85
N LYS A 72 -7.54 12.37 -6.62
CA LYS A 72 -7.82 12.62 -8.03
C LYS A 72 -8.40 14.02 -8.33
N PRO A 73 -9.40 14.57 -7.60
CA PRO A 73 -9.96 15.88 -7.90
C PRO A 73 -8.92 17.00 -7.89
N ILE A 74 -7.91 16.90 -7.03
CA ILE A 74 -6.83 17.89 -6.93
C ILE A 74 -5.89 17.76 -8.13
N TYR A 75 -5.45 16.54 -8.47
CA TYR A 75 -4.59 16.32 -9.64
C TYR A 75 -5.24 16.69 -10.97
N GLU A 76 -6.55 16.53 -11.11
CA GLU A 76 -7.27 16.96 -12.31
C GLU A 76 -7.25 18.48 -12.47
N LEU A 77 -7.29 19.25 -11.38
CA LEU A 77 -7.16 20.71 -11.41
C LEU A 77 -5.72 21.15 -11.73
N GLU A 78 -4.72 20.48 -11.18
CA GLU A 78 -3.31 20.74 -11.49
C GLU A 78 -2.95 20.37 -12.93
N LYS A 79 -3.53 19.30 -13.45
CA LYS A 79 -3.36 18.88 -14.85
C LYS A 79 -3.85 19.88 -15.88
N ALA A 80 -4.89 20.65 -15.55
CA ALA A 80 -5.32 21.75 -16.39
C ALA A 80 -4.23 22.84 -16.53
N ARG A 81 -3.22 22.82 -15.66
CA ARG A 81 -2.04 23.71 -15.67
C ARG A 81 -0.77 23.06 -16.21
N GLU A 82 -0.58 21.75 -16.01
CA GLU A 82 0.61 20.99 -16.43
C GLU A 82 0.22 19.61 -17.01
N LYS A 83 0.88 19.17 -18.09
CA LYS A 83 0.58 17.87 -18.77
C LYS A 83 1.07 16.66 -17.95
N ILE A 84 0.47 16.40 -16.80
CA ILE A 84 0.80 15.26 -15.93
C ILE A 84 -0.05 14.03 -16.32
N ILE A 85 0.55 12.84 -16.37
CA ILE A 85 -0.13 11.57 -16.65
C ILE A 85 -0.82 11.09 -15.37
N ILE A 86 -2.16 10.98 -15.37
CA ILE A 86 -2.93 10.46 -14.22
C ILE A 86 -2.95 8.92 -14.22
N GLN A 87 -2.82 8.32 -13.04
CA GLN A 87 -3.21 6.93 -12.82
C GLN A 87 -4.69 6.74 -13.16
N GLN A 88 -5.04 5.58 -13.76
CA GLN A 88 -6.43 5.26 -14.10
C GLN A 88 -7.31 5.30 -12.84
N LYS A 89 -8.55 5.83 -12.98
CA LYS A 89 -9.56 5.76 -11.90
C LYS A 89 -9.81 4.31 -11.55
N ILE A 90 -9.52 3.93 -10.30
CA ILE A 90 -9.94 2.64 -9.75
C ILE A 90 -11.39 2.83 -9.28
N SER A 91 -12.34 2.18 -9.95
CA SER A 91 -13.74 2.27 -9.57
C SER A 91 -14.02 1.41 -8.33
N ALA A 92 -14.89 1.91 -7.44
CA ALA A 92 -15.45 1.13 -6.35
C ALA A 92 -16.44 0.11 -6.94
N ALA A 93 -15.94 -1.11 -7.22
CA ALA A 93 -16.76 -2.19 -7.78
C ALA A 93 -17.26 -3.08 -6.64
N PRO A 94 -18.58 -3.24 -6.44
CA PRO A 94 -19.14 -4.06 -5.38
C PRO A 94 -18.88 -5.55 -5.62
N PHE A 95 -19.17 -6.38 -4.64
CA PHE A 95 -19.09 -7.84 -4.75
C PHE A 95 -20.15 -8.36 -5.74
N TYR A 96 -19.71 -9.09 -6.77
CA TYR A 96 -20.57 -9.46 -7.91
C TYR A 96 -21.42 -10.71 -7.71
N PHE A 97 -21.03 -11.62 -6.83
CA PHE A 97 -21.69 -12.93 -6.69
C PHE A 97 -22.89 -12.90 -5.71
N ASN A 98 -23.41 -11.70 -5.43
CA ASN A 98 -24.60 -11.50 -4.62
C ASN A 98 -25.41 -10.31 -5.17
N GLU A 99 -26.70 -10.51 -5.48
CA GLU A 99 -27.56 -9.47 -6.07
C GLU A 99 -27.72 -8.26 -5.16
N ILE A 100 -27.91 -8.50 -3.85
CA ILE A 100 -28.06 -7.44 -2.85
C ILE A 100 -26.77 -6.61 -2.77
N SER A 101 -25.61 -7.26 -2.74
CA SER A 101 -24.31 -6.58 -2.63
C SER A 101 -24.04 -5.65 -3.81
N ARG A 102 -24.57 -5.93 -5.01
CA ARG A 102 -24.39 -5.08 -6.19
C ARG A 102 -25.04 -3.70 -6.05
N GLU A 103 -26.09 -3.60 -5.25
CA GLU A 103 -26.83 -2.37 -5.02
C GLU A 103 -26.44 -1.68 -3.70
N MET A 104 -25.64 -2.37 -2.87
CA MET A 104 -25.14 -1.82 -1.61
C MET A 104 -23.88 -0.98 -1.83
N PRO A 105 -23.62 0.02 -0.99
CA PRO A 105 -22.41 0.81 -1.09
C PRO A 105 -21.15 -0.04 -0.82
N THR A 106 -20.05 0.35 -1.47
CA THR A 106 -18.71 -0.03 -1.05
C THR A 106 -18.28 0.92 0.07
N GLU A 107 -17.88 0.37 1.19
CA GLU A 107 -17.50 1.13 2.38
C GLU A 107 -16.01 1.05 2.60
N PHE A 108 -15.39 2.17 2.97
CA PHE A 108 -13.98 2.26 3.34
C PHE A 108 -13.84 3.00 4.67
N GLU A 109 -12.95 2.52 5.54
CA GLU A 109 -12.54 3.19 6.75
C GLU A 109 -11.02 3.10 6.89
N VAL A 110 -10.36 4.23 7.17
CA VAL A 110 -8.92 4.28 7.38
C VAL A 110 -8.56 5.06 8.63
N TYR A 111 -7.71 4.46 9.46
CA TYR A 111 -7.05 5.11 10.59
C TYR A 111 -5.59 5.37 10.23
N PHE A 112 -5.15 6.59 10.40
CA PHE A 112 -3.76 6.96 10.11
C PHE A 112 -3.25 8.08 11.03
N ARG A 113 -1.94 8.15 11.20
CA ARG A 113 -1.27 9.20 11.94
C ARG A 113 -0.56 10.15 10.99
N GLN A 114 -0.79 11.45 11.20
CA GLN A 114 -0.09 12.52 10.50
C GLN A 114 0.21 13.64 11.49
N GLY A 115 1.45 14.14 11.49
CA GLY A 115 1.89 15.14 12.46
C GLY A 115 1.74 14.64 13.91
N LYS A 116 0.96 15.35 14.69
CA LYS A 116 0.69 15.04 16.13
C LYS A 116 -0.66 14.38 16.36
N ASN A 117 -1.39 14.08 15.28
CA ASN A 117 -2.78 13.62 15.33
C ASN A 117 -2.93 12.24 14.72
N GLU A 118 -3.97 11.54 15.16
CA GLU A 118 -4.52 10.34 14.57
C GLU A 118 -5.88 10.70 13.99
N TYR A 119 -6.13 10.28 12.76
CA TYR A 119 -7.33 10.56 11.99
C TYR A 119 -8.09 9.27 11.71
N ARG A 120 -9.41 9.37 11.64
CA ARG A 120 -10.32 8.35 11.09
C ARG A 120 -11.09 8.99 9.95
N TYR A 121 -10.97 8.42 8.78
CA TYR A 121 -11.71 8.83 7.60
C TYR A 121 -12.54 7.68 7.08
N ASN A 122 -13.83 7.92 6.87
CA ASN A 122 -14.79 6.98 6.32
C ASN A 122 -15.31 7.52 5.00
N LEU A 123 -15.55 6.60 4.04
CA LEU A 123 -16.09 6.91 2.73
C LEU A 123 -16.94 5.74 2.25
N SER A 124 -18.21 6.00 1.92
CA SER A 124 -19.14 5.03 1.33
C SER A 124 -19.55 5.48 -0.06
N ILE A 125 -19.39 4.61 -1.06
CA ILE A 125 -19.65 4.90 -2.47
C ILE A 125 -20.68 3.92 -3.01
N CYS A 126 -21.78 4.43 -3.59
CA CYS A 126 -22.76 3.64 -4.31
C CYS A 126 -22.80 4.06 -5.78
N GLY A 127 -22.43 3.16 -6.68
CA GLY A 127 -22.17 3.51 -8.07
C GLY A 127 -21.02 4.51 -8.20
N ASP A 128 -21.31 5.72 -8.63
CA ASP A 128 -20.33 6.84 -8.67
C ASP A 128 -20.55 7.87 -7.55
N ASP A 129 -21.65 7.77 -6.80
CA ASP A 129 -22.06 8.78 -5.82
C ASP A 129 -21.54 8.43 -4.42
N ILE A 130 -21.08 9.44 -3.70
CA ILE A 130 -20.68 9.36 -2.31
C ILE A 130 -21.94 9.49 -1.46
N VAL A 131 -22.28 8.42 -0.76
CA VAL A 131 -23.47 8.35 0.09
C VAL A 131 -23.19 8.72 1.54
N GLU A 132 -21.99 8.41 2.02
CA GLU A 132 -21.51 8.80 3.35
C GLU A 132 -20.05 9.19 3.31
N GLU A 133 -19.65 10.19 4.09
CA GLU A 133 -18.27 10.60 4.23
C GLU A 133 -18.07 11.29 5.58
N SER A 134 -17.07 10.86 6.36
CA SER A 134 -16.80 11.52 7.63
C SER A 134 -15.33 11.56 7.98
N LEU A 135 -14.93 12.60 8.68
CA LEU A 135 -13.57 12.79 9.17
C LEU A 135 -13.57 13.12 10.66
N TYR A 136 -12.82 12.35 11.41
CA TYR A 136 -12.59 12.53 12.84
C TYR A 136 -11.09 12.61 13.14
N TRP A 137 -10.73 13.27 14.23
CA TRP A 137 -9.36 13.37 14.67
C TRP A 137 -9.24 13.29 16.20
N LYS A 138 -8.09 12.86 16.67
CA LYS A 138 -7.65 12.96 18.06
C LYS A 138 -6.14 13.20 18.10
N SER A 139 -5.66 13.86 19.16
CA SER A 139 -4.21 13.91 19.39
C SER A 139 -3.68 12.51 19.72
N ILE A 140 -2.48 12.18 19.23
CA ILE A 140 -1.83 10.89 19.52
C ILE A 140 -1.71 10.71 21.03
N GLY A 141 -2.28 9.61 21.55
CA GLY A 141 -2.41 9.34 23.00
C GLY A 141 -3.54 10.10 23.68
N GLY A 142 -4.28 10.93 22.97
CA GLY A 142 -5.46 11.64 23.49
C GLY A 142 -6.68 10.74 23.61
N LYS A 143 -7.57 11.06 24.56
CA LYS A 143 -8.83 10.32 24.79
C LYS A 143 -10.04 10.95 24.09
N ARG A 144 -9.97 12.22 23.72
CA ARG A 144 -11.09 12.95 23.12
C ARG A 144 -10.98 12.93 21.60
N THR A 145 -12.03 12.43 20.94
CA THR A 145 -12.19 12.48 19.49
C THR A 145 -13.03 13.68 19.12
N GLY A 146 -12.56 14.48 18.17
CA GLY A 146 -13.28 15.61 17.58
C GLY A 146 -13.76 15.26 16.18
N MET A 147 -15.01 15.59 15.86
CA MET A 147 -15.52 15.54 14.49
C MET A 147 -14.98 16.74 13.71
N VAL A 148 -14.50 16.52 12.51
CA VAL A 148 -14.15 17.58 11.53
C VAL A 148 -15.36 17.89 10.67
N PHE A 149 -15.90 16.87 10.03
CA PHE A 149 -17.18 16.91 9.31
C PHE A 149 -17.82 15.53 9.25
N ASP A 150 -19.12 15.52 8.97
CA ASP A 150 -19.92 14.32 8.72
C ASP A 150 -20.90 14.64 7.60
N ARG A 151 -20.99 13.76 6.59
CA ARG A 151 -21.82 13.89 5.39
C ARG A 151 -22.67 12.64 5.20
N GLU A 152 -23.98 12.84 5.09
CA GLU A 152 -24.98 11.85 4.69
C GLU A 152 -25.69 12.36 3.43
N GLY A 153 -25.35 11.81 2.27
CA GLY A 153 -25.85 12.29 0.97
C GLY A 153 -25.53 13.77 0.72
N ALA A 154 -26.55 14.63 0.73
CA ALA A 154 -26.43 16.07 0.56
C ALA A 154 -26.29 16.83 1.90
N GLU A 155 -26.59 16.19 3.03
CA GLU A 155 -26.52 16.83 4.35
C GLU A 155 -25.08 16.80 4.88
N ILE A 156 -24.55 17.97 5.24
CA ILE A 156 -23.18 18.10 5.74
C ILE A 156 -23.18 18.83 7.07
N THR A 157 -22.69 18.14 8.10
CA THR A 157 -22.47 18.68 9.45
C THR A 157 -21.00 18.98 9.65
N LEU A 158 -20.68 20.21 10.11
CA LEU A 158 -19.31 20.64 10.41
C LEU A 158 -19.03 20.60 11.90
N GLY A 159 -17.84 20.08 12.25
CA GLY A 159 -17.33 20.03 13.60
C GLY A 159 -16.82 21.39 14.11
N ALA A 160 -16.33 21.39 15.35
CA ALA A 160 -15.84 22.61 16.01
C ALA A 160 -14.47 23.09 15.47
N SER A 161 -13.73 22.22 14.78
CA SER A 161 -12.42 22.53 14.18
C SER A 161 -12.50 23.38 12.92
N ILE A 162 -13.71 23.58 12.37
CA ILE A 162 -13.96 24.33 11.15
C ILE A 162 -14.79 25.58 11.48
N ASN A 163 -14.41 26.75 10.90
CA ASN A 163 -15.23 27.96 10.96
C ASN A 163 -16.47 27.82 10.10
N LYS A 164 -17.62 27.55 10.71
CA LYS A 164 -18.88 27.19 10.05
C LYS A 164 -19.48 28.29 9.16
N ALA A 165 -19.13 29.55 9.40
CA ALA A 165 -19.78 30.69 8.75
C ALA A 165 -19.35 30.91 7.28
N SER A 166 -18.15 30.43 6.92
CA SER A 166 -17.55 30.67 5.61
C SER A 166 -17.47 29.45 4.70
N ILE A 167 -17.91 28.27 5.16
CA ILE A 167 -17.72 27.01 4.44
C ILE A 167 -19.01 26.62 3.70
N ASN A 168 -18.87 26.40 2.38
CA ASN A 168 -19.95 25.87 1.56
C ASN A 168 -20.16 24.39 1.88
N ARG A 169 -21.43 23.99 2.06
CA ARG A 169 -21.85 22.61 2.35
C ARG A 169 -22.52 21.94 1.13
N SER A 170 -22.57 22.61 -0.01
CA SER A 170 -23.08 22.03 -1.25
C SER A 170 -21.91 21.56 -2.10
N VAL A 171 -21.86 20.27 -2.38
CA VAL A 171 -20.81 19.63 -3.17
C VAL A 171 -21.43 18.64 -4.16
N ASN A 172 -20.77 18.44 -5.30
CA ASN A 172 -21.19 17.42 -6.26
C ASN A 172 -21.21 16.03 -5.58
N PRO A 173 -22.29 15.23 -5.75
CA PRO A 173 -22.37 13.89 -5.14
C PRO A 173 -21.18 13.00 -5.44
N LYS A 174 -20.52 13.15 -6.58
CA LYS A 174 -19.36 12.33 -7.02
C LYS A 174 -18.02 12.83 -6.49
N MET A 175 -18.00 13.94 -5.75
CA MET A 175 -16.78 14.56 -5.25
C MET A 175 -16.67 14.36 -3.73
N PRO A 176 -15.55 13.82 -3.20
CA PRO A 176 -15.31 13.79 -1.75
C PRO A 176 -15.34 15.21 -1.16
N TYR A 177 -16.01 15.36 -0.03
CA TYR A 177 -16.06 16.66 0.66
C TYR A 177 -14.70 17.05 1.22
N LEU A 178 -13.89 16.05 1.63
CA LEU A 178 -12.48 16.25 1.99
C LEU A 178 -11.73 16.95 0.87
N SER A 179 -11.83 16.44 -0.37
CA SER A 179 -11.16 17.00 -1.55
C SER A 179 -11.71 18.38 -1.89
N PHE A 180 -13.03 18.58 -1.80
CA PHE A 180 -13.67 19.88 -1.99
C PHE A 180 -13.14 20.92 -0.99
N LEU A 181 -13.01 20.56 0.29
CA LEU A 181 -12.46 21.43 1.32
C LEU A 181 -10.97 21.75 1.05
N ALA A 182 -10.18 20.75 0.67
CA ALA A 182 -8.76 20.93 0.36
C ALA A 182 -8.50 21.86 -0.83
N ILE A 183 -9.37 21.83 -1.83
CA ILE A 183 -9.28 22.67 -3.03
C ILE A 183 -9.66 24.12 -2.75
N ASN A 184 -10.69 24.33 -1.95
CA ASN A 184 -11.35 25.64 -1.83
C ASN A 184 -10.97 26.41 -0.56
N TYR A 185 -10.38 25.76 0.44
CA TYR A 185 -10.13 26.36 1.77
C TYR A 185 -8.78 25.95 2.34
N ASP A 186 -8.09 26.90 2.96
CA ASP A 186 -6.86 26.63 3.71
C ASP A 186 -7.20 26.31 5.19
N ILE A 187 -7.66 25.08 5.43
CA ILE A 187 -8.03 24.61 6.76
C ILE A 187 -6.93 23.66 7.23
N PRO A 188 -6.18 23.96 8.31
CA PRO A 188 -5.00 23.19 8.71
C PRO A 188 -5.24 21.69 8.87
N VAL A 189 -6.35 21.28 9.48
CA VAL A 189 -6.68 19.85 9.65
C VAL A 189 -6.96 19.16 8.31
N ILE A 190 -7.58 19.84 7.35
CA ILE A 190 -7.86 19.31 6.00
C ILE A 190 -6.55 19.18 5.21
N VAL A 191 -5.70 20.22 5.25
CA VAL A 191 -4.38 20.21 4.59
C VAL A 191 -3.51 19.06 5.13
N GLU A 192 -3.52 18.81 6.44
CA GLU A 192 -2.76 17.73 7.06
C GLU A 192 -3.26 16.34 6.61
N VAL A 193 -4.57 16.14 6.56
CA VAL A 193 -5.19 14.89 6.10
C VAL A 193 -4.93 14.67 4.61
N GLN A 194 -5.15 15.70 3.79
CA GLN A 194 -4.92 15.64 2.34
C GLN A 194 -3.46 15.28 2.02
N LYS A 195 -2.51 15.88 2.74
CA LYS A 195 -1.08 15.60 2.62
C LYS A 195 -0.72 14.14 2.87
N TRP A 196 -1.43 13.46 3.79
CA TRP A 196 -1.23 12.04 4.03
C TRP A 196 -1.67 11.22 2.81
N PHE A 197 -2.87 11.48 2.26
CA PHE A 197 -3.36 10.78 1.07
C PHE A 197 -2.43 10.98 -0.13
N GLU A 198 -1.98 12.21 -0.39
CA GLU A 198 -1.04 12.55 -1.47
C GLU A 198 0.35 11.91 -1.28
N SER A 199 0.75 11.68 -0.04
CA SER A 199 2.04 11.04 0.26
C SER A 199 2.03 9.53 0.05
N CYS A 200 0.87 8.88 -0.06
CA CYS A 200 0.77 7.45 -0.31
C CYS A 200 1.24 7.10 -1.73
N ILE A 201 2.10 6.10 -1.86
CA ILE A 201 2.66 5.66 -3.13
C ILE A 201 2.07 4.29 -3.48
N VAL A 202 1.32 4.23 -4.57
CA VAL A 202 0.75 2.97 -5.09
C VAL A 202 1.48 2.60 -6.37
N LYS A 203 2.04 1.40 -6.44
CA LYS A 203 2.80 0.90 -7.59
C LYS A 203 2.41 -0.53 -7.97
N ASN A 204 2.30 -0.74 -9.26
CA ASN A 204 2.26 -2.07 -9.86
C ASN A 204 3.41 -2.15 -10.87
N TYR A 205 4.43 -2.93 -10.56
CA TYR A 205 5.62 -3.05 -11.40
C TYR A 205 5.49 -4.08 -12.54
N ALA A 206 4.28 -4.47 -12.91
CA ALA A 206 4.05 -5.25 -14.13
C ALA A 206 4.59 -4.54 -15.38
N ASN A 207 4.61 -3.19 -15.36
CA ASN A 207 5.24 -2.36 -16.39
C ASN A 207 6.22 -1.34 -15.78
N PRO A 208 7.48 -1.72 -15.49
CA PRO A 208 8.48 -0.84 -14.88
C PRO A 208 8.80 0.42 -15.71
N ILE A 209 8.51 0.39 -17.01
CA ILE A 209 8.79 1.50 -17.92
C ILE A 209 8.00 2.77 -17.55
N ALA A 210 6.78 2.62 -17.05
CA ALA A 210 5.93 3.73 -16.64
C ALA A 210 6.43 4.49 -15.39
N ASP A 211 7.26 3.85 -14.56
CA ASP A 211 7.68 4.37 -13.26
C ASP A 211 9.02 5.12 -13.27
N ARG A 212 9.58 5.42 -14.44
CA ARG A 212 10.89 6.07 -14.60
C ARG A 212 10.94 7.54 -14.19
N GLN A 213 9.79 8.21 -14.03
CA GLN A 213 9.71 9.67 -13.81
C GLN A 213 10.53 10.18 -12.62
N ILE A 214 10.60 9.43 -11.52
CA ILE A 214 11.37 9.83 -10.33
C ILE A 214 12.88 9.94 -10.64
N MET A 215 13.39 9.12 -11.57
CA MET A 215 14.81 9.18 -11.97
C MET A 215 15.13 10.45 -12.76
N PHE A 216 14.16 10.99 -13.50
CA PHE A 216 14.40 12.15 -14.38
C PHE A 216 14.47 13.45 -13.58
N SER A 217 13.64 13.60 -12.55
CA SER A 217 13.57 14.80 -11.71
C SER A 217 14.58 14.83 -10.57
N ALA A 218 15.40 13.78 -10.40
CA ALA A 218 16.35 13.67 -9.31
C ALA A 218 17.51 14.67 -9.45
N ASP A 219 17.77 15.42 -8.39
CA ASP A 219 18.98 16.22 -8.28
C ASP A 219 20.25 15.33 -8.23
N GLU A 220 21.43 15.92 -8.39
CA GLU A 220 22.69 15.16 -8.42
C GLU A 220 22.95 14.38 -7.11
N SER A 221 22.58 14.92 -5.97
CA SER A 221 22.72 14.24 -4.68
C SER A 221 21.83 13.00 -4.60
N TYR A 222 20.60 13.10 -5.09
CA TYR A 222 19.67 11.99 -5.10
C TYR A 222 20.05 10.93 -6.15
N ARG A 223 20.55 11.35 -7.31
CA ARG A 223 21.15 10.44 -8.33
C ARG A 223 22.27 9.59 -7.76
N LYS A 224 23.21 10.18 -7.02
CA LYS A 224 24.29 9.45 -6.34
C LYS A 224 23.77 8.43 -5.33
N LYS A 225 22.69 8.75 -4.60
CA LYS A 225 22.05 7.78 -3.67
C LYS A 225 21.40 6.62 -4.40
N ILE A 226 20.71 6.87 -5.53
CA ILE A 226 20.14 5.81 -6.37
C ILE A 226 21.22 4.88 -6.90
N VAL A 227 22.28 5.44 -7.50
CA VAL A 227 23.42 4.67 -8.03
C VAL A 227 24.04 3.81 -6.92
N ARG A 228 24.30 4.38 -5.75
CA ARG A 228 24.84 3.63 -4.61
C ARG A 228 23.91 2.49 -4.19
N ALA A 229 22.60 2.73 -4.07
CA ALA A 229 21.64 1.72 -3.68
C ALA A 229 21.52 0.58 -4.73
N LEU A 230 21.67 0.89 -6.02
CA LEU A 230 21.72 -0.11 -7.08
C LEU A 230 22.98 -0.99 -6.96
N ASN A 231 24.13 -0.38 -6.68
CA ASN A 231 25.38 -1.12 -6.44
C ASN A 231 25.32 -1.97 -5.17
N ASP A 232 24.65 -1.50 -4.11
CA ASP A 232 24.45 -2.27 -2.88
C ASP A 232 23.63 -3.57 -3.11
N VAL A 233 22.90 -3.66 -4.22
CA VAL A 233 22.11 -4.84 -4.63
C VAL A 233 22.70 -5.57 -5.86
N ASP A 234 23.98 -5.41 -6.09
CA ASP A 234 24.74 -6.10 -7.16
C ASP A 234 24.28 -5.70 -8.59
N ILE A 235 23.73 -4.51 -8.74
CA ILE A 235 23.47 -3.88 -10.04
C ILE A 235 24.60 -2.88 -10.31
N ASP A 236 25.64 -3.35 -11.00
CA ASP A 236 26.84 -2.57 -11.27
C ASP A 236 26.55 -1.45 -12.29
N VAL A 237 26.32 -0.24 -11.76
CA VAL A 237 26.12 0.98 -12.55
C VAL A 237 27.01 2.10 -11.98
N SER A 238 27.67 2.84 -12.85
CA SER A 238 28.43 4.03 -12.47
C SER A 238 27.58 5.31 -12.52
N GLY A 239 26.45 5.26 -13.23
CA GLY A 239 25.53 6.37 -13.41
C GLY A 239 24.33 6.00 -14.28
N TYR A 240 23.53 7.00 -14.58
CA TYR A 240 22.46 6.91 -15.58
C TYR A 240 22.23 8.26 -16.25
N ARG A 241 21.74 8.23 -17.49
CA ARG A 241 21.37 9.40 -18.28
C ARG A 241 19.98 9.24 -18.85
N TYR A 242 19.21 10.29 -18.80
CA TYR A 242 17.92 10.38 -19.50
C TYR A 242 18.07 11.22 -20.76
N ASP A 243 17.60 10.68 -21.87
CA ASP A 243 17.52 11.34 -23.16
C ASP A 243 16.13 11.95 -23.31
N GLU A 244 16.04 13.27 -23.23
CA GLU A 244 14.75 13.99 -23.31
C GLU A 244 14.13 13.95 -24.72
N GLU A 245 14.97 13.90 -25.76
CA GLU A 245 14.50 13.87 -27.15
C GLU A 245 13.85 12.53 -27.50
N ASN A 246 14.47 11.45 -27.09
CA ASN A 246 14.01 10.08 -27.37
C ASN A 246 13.16 9.48 -26.24
N HIS A 247 13.00 10.20 -25.13
CA HIS A 247 12.34 9.70 -23.91
C HIS A 247 12.90 8.36 -23.40
N GLU A 248 14.22 8.19 -23.46
CA GLU A 248 14.89 6.95 -23.16
C GLU A 248 15.87 7.10 -21.98
N LEU A 249 15.88 6.08 -21.11
CA LEU A 249 16.81 5.99 -19.98
C LEU A 249 17.96 5.05 -20.34
N TYR A 250 19.20 5.50 -20.12
CA TYR A 250 20.42 4.72 -20.27
C TYR A 250 21.10 4.52 -18.93
N THR A 251 21.48 3.30 -18.63
CA THR A 251 22.39 2.97 -17.53
C THR A 251 23.84 3.08 -18.00
N GLN A 252 24.74 3.51 -17.12
CA GLN A 252 26.16 3.71 -17.42
C GLN A 252 26.99 2.72 -16.63
N ARG A 253 27.99 2.12 -17.27
CA ARG A 253 28.96 1.23 -16.66
C ARG A 253 30.37 1.71 -16.98
N MET A 254 31.29 1.65 -15.98
CA MET A 254 32.67 1.98 -16.13
C MET A 254 33.46 0.69 -16.40
N ILE A 255 33.96 0.51 -17.61
CA ILE A 255 34.78 -0.65 -18.03
C ILE A 255 36.10 -0.15 -18.54
N GLU A 256 37.21 -0.58 -17.93
CA GLU A 256 38.58 -0.19 -18.31
C GLU A 256 38.76 1.34 -18.46
N GLY A 257 38.15 2.12 -17.57
CA GLY A 257 38.25 3.59 -17.58
C GLY A 257 37.38 4.30 -18.61
N LYS A 258 36.55 3.57 -19.36
CA LYS A 258 35.60 4.12 -20.33
C LYS A 258 34.15 3.91 -19.86
N ILE A 259 33.29 4.88 -20.13
CA ILE A 259 31.85 4.80 -19.84
C ILE A 259 31.15 4.17 -21.05
N TYR A 260 30.38 3.11 -20.78
CA TYR A 260 29.49 2.47 -21.75
C TYR A 260 28.06 2.68 -21.32
N GLU A 261 27.18 2.95 -22.26
CA GLU A 261 25.75 3.11 -22.03
C GLU A 261 24.96 1.90 -22.53
N LEU A 262 24.00 1.44 -21.75
CA LEU A 262 23.05 0.41 -22.13
C LEU A 262 21.63 0.97 -21.98
N SER A 263 20.79 0.79 -23.01
CA SER A 263 19.39 1.19 -22.93
C SER A 263 18.71 0.45 -21.78
N PHE A 264 17.84 1.14 -21.04
CA PHE A 264 17.00 0.52 -20.02
C PHE A 264 16.17 -0.65 -20.59
N ASN A 265 15.78 -0.58 -21.87
CA ASN A 265 15.01 -1.63 -22.53
C ASN A 265 15.81 -2.93 -22.70
N ASP A 266 17.14 -2.86 -22.74
CA ASP A 266 18.04 -3.99 -22.91
C ASP A 266 18.51 -4.58 -21.58
N GLU A 267 18.19 -3.95 -20.46
CA GLU A 267 18.47 -4.48 -19.12
C GLU A 267 17.64 -5.74 -18.83
N SER A 268 18.10 -6.58 -17.89
CA SER A 268 17.32 -7.71 -17.40
C SER A 268 16.03 -7.24 -16.71
N ASP A 269 14.98 -8.07 -16.72
CA ASP A 269 13.71 -7.72 -16.09
C ASP A 269 13.85 -7.42 -14.58
N GLY A 270 14.69 -8.17 -13.88
CA GLY A 270 15.00 -7.92 -12.46
C GLY A 270 15.72 -6.60 -12.26
N THR A 271 16.69 -6.27 -13.11
CA THR A 271 17.40 -4.98 -13.13
C THR A 271 16.43 -3.83 -13.40
N LYS A 272 15.58 -3.96 -14.44
CA LYS A 272 14.53 -2.98 -14.76
C LYS A 272 13.64 -2.70 -13.56
N LYS A 273 13.19 -3.75 -12.88
CA LYS A 273 12.31 -3.63 -11.72
C LYS A 273 13.01 -2.92 -10.56
N MET A 274 14.26 -3.26 -10.26
CA MET A 274 15.01 -2.60 -9.20
C MET A 274 15.33 -1.13 -9.52
N ILE A 275 15.67 -0.82 -10.77
CA ILE A 275 15.88 0.55 -11.23
C ILE A 275 14.58 1.38 -11.06
N ALA A 276 13.41 0.80 -11.31
CA ALA A 276 12.14 1.47 -11.12
C ALA A 276 11.72 1.56 -9.64
N ALA A 277 11.97 0.52 -8.85
CA ALA A 277 11.48 0.42 -7.46
C ALA A 277 12.36 1.16 -6.45
N LEU A 278 13.69 1.06 -6.56
CA LEU A 278 14.60 1.64 -5.56
C LEU A 278 14.44 3.16 -5.37
N PRO A 279 14.32 3.99 -6.41
CA PRO A 279 14.08 5.42 -6.23
C PRO A 279 12.82 5.72 -5.42
N VAL A 280 11.74 4.99 -5.69
CA VAL A 280 10.47 5.11 -4.96
C VAL A 280 10.63 4.73 -3.50
N ILE A 281 11.32 3.62 -3.23
CA ILE A 281 11.61 3.12 -1.88
C ILE A 281 12.48 4.14 -1.11
N LEU A 282 13.52 4.66 -1.73
CA LEU A 282 14.41 5.66 -1.12
C LEU A 282 13.64 6.96 -0.78
N LEU A 283 12.78 7.42 -1.68
CA LEU A 283 11.90 8.57 -1.43
C LEU A 283 10.97 8.31 -0.26
N ALA A 284 10.34 7.15 -0.23
CA ALA A 284 9.45 6.77 0.86
C ALA A 284 10.17 6.75 2.22
N LEU A 285 11.36 6.15 2.28
CA LEU A 285 12.18 6.12 3.50
C LEU A 285 12.64 7.51 3.92
N GLN A 286 12.98 8.38 2.96
CA GLN A 286 13.40 9.75 3.22
C GLN A 286 12.27 10.62 3.76
N GLU A 287 11.02 10.38 3.37
CA GLU A 287 9.87 11.22 3.70
C GLU A 287 8.89 10.58 4.69
N GLY A 288 9.03 9.28 4.99
CA GLY A 288 8.14 8.56 5.90
C GLY A 288 6.80 8.20 5.27
N ARG A 289 6.79 7.81 3.98
CA ARG A 289 5.58 7.51 3.21
C ARG A 289 5.13 6.06 3.36
N LEU A 290 3.85 5.81 3.09
CA LEU A 290 3.31 4.47 2.84
C LEU A 290 3.54 4.11 1.37
N VAL A 291 4.12 2.93 1.15
CA VAL A 291 4.30 2.34 -0.19
C VAL A 291 3.47 1.07 -0.30
N ILE A 292 2.65 1.00 -1.34
CA ILE A 292 1.76 -0.12 -1.63
C ILE A 292 2.22 -0.71 -2.97
N ILE A 293 2.65 -1.99 -2.97
CA ILE A 293 3.20 -2.64 -4.16
C ILE A 293 2.55 -4.01 -4.37
N ASP A 294 1.90 -4.19 -5.51
CA ASP A 294 1.42 -5.51 -5.91
C ASP A 294 2.55 -6.32 -6.54
N GLU A 295 2.66 -7.60 -6.16
CA GLU A 295 3.68 -8.55 -6.65
C GLU A 295 5.12 -8.00 -6.58
N LEU A 296 5.52 -7.51 -5.40
CA LEU A 296 6.88 -6.96 -5.23
C LEU A 296 7.97 -7.97 -5.58
N ASP A 297 7.75 -9.25 -5.30
CA ASP A 297 8.68 -10.36 -5.57
C ASP A 297 8.79 -10.75 -7.04
N ALA A 298 7.79 -10.46 -7.88
CA ALA A 298 7.80 -10.88 -9.28
C ALA A 298 9.09 -10.43 -9.99
N LYS A 299 9.81 -11.38 -10.61
CA LYS A 299 11.08 -11.16 -11.32
C LYS A 299 12.25 -10.67 -10.42
N LEU A 300 12.11 -10.65 -9.10
CA LEU A 300 13.19 -10.34 -8.18
C LEU A 300 13.81 -11.61 -7.59
N HIS A 301 15.14 -11.59 -7.47
CA HIS A 301 15.81 -12.61 -6.68
C HIS A 301 15.43 -12.46 -5.20
N PRO A 302 15.15 -13.54 -4.44
CA PRO A 302 14.73 -13.47 -3.03
C PRO A 302 15.63 -12.63 -2.12
N LYS A 303 16.93 -12.59 -2.38
CA LYS A 303 17.87 -11.71 -1.65
C LYS A 303 17.55 -10.23 -1.82
N LEU A 304 17.12 -9.81 -3.03
CA LEU A 304 16.74 -8.42 -3.30
C LEU A 304 15.45 -8.04 -2.56
N LEU A 305 14.47 -8.94 -2.56
CA LEU A 305 13.25 -8.76 -1.78
C LEU A 305 13.55 -8.59 -0.28
N ARG A 306 14.39 -9.47 0.28
CA ARG A 306 14.84 -9.36 1.68
C ARG A 306 15.58 -8.05 1.96
N TYR A 307 16.41 -7.59 1.02
CA TYR A 307 17.09 -6.31 1.15
C TYR A 307 16.08 -5.16 1.26
N VAL A 308 15.09 -5.10 0.37
CA VAL A 308 14.02 -4.09 0.42
C VAL A 308 13.28 -4.14 1.76
N ILE A 309 12.85 -5.32 2.21
CA ILE A 309 12.19 -5.49 3.53
C ILE A 309 13.09 -4.97 4.65
N SER A 310 14.38 -5.29 4.61
CA SER A 310 15.34 -4.87 5.65
C SER A 310 15.51 -3.35 5.75
N LEU A 311 15.38 -2.62 4.63
CA LEU A 311 15.44 -1.15 4.63
C LEU A 311 14.32 -0.54 5.49
N PHE A 312 13.09 -1.05 5.37
CA PHE A 312 11.96 -0.56 6.17
C PHE A 312 12.07 -0.98 7.64
N LYS A 313 12.62 -2.15 7.93
CA LYS A 313 12.79 -2.67 9.30
C LYS A 313 14.00 -2.08 10.04
N ASN A 314 14.94 -1.48 9.33
CA ASN A 314 16.15 -0.89 9.92
C ASN A 314 15.91 0.54 10.38
N LYS A 315 15.89 0.80 11.69
CA LYS A 315 15.69 2.14 12.26
C LYS A 315 16.74 3.18 11.86
N ASN A 316 17.95 2.76 11.56
CA ASN A 316 19.00 3.68 11.12
C ASN A 316 18.75 4.19 9.70
N VAL A 317 18.00 3.44 8.90
CA VAL A 317 17.58 3.78 7.54
C VAL A 317 16.19 4.42 7.57
N ASN A 318 15.21 3.74 8.14
CA ASN A 318 13.81 4.17 8.23
C ASN A 318 13.56 5.11 9.43
N LYS A 319 14.20 6.27 9.43
CA LYS A 319 14.11 7.24 10.52
C LYS A 319 12.79 7.98 10.59
N LYS A 320 12.06 8.06 9.49
CA LYS A 320 10.81 8.82 9.34
C LYS A 320 9.55 7.96 9.44
N GLY A 321 9.70 6.65 9.64
CA GLY A 321 8.57 5.73 9.81
C GLY A 321 7.82 5.43 8.52
N ALA A 322 8.54 5.23 7.42
CA ALA A 322 7.96 4.71 6.18
C ALA A 322 7.38 3.30 6.40
N GLN A 323 6.32 2.98 5.68
CA GLN A 323 5.64 1.68 5.75
C GLN A 323 5.56 1.04 4.36
N LEU A 324 5.73 -0.28 4.30
CA LEU A 324 5.62 -1.08 3.08
C LEU A 324 4.48 -2.08 3.22
N LEU A 325 3.50 -2.00 2.33
CA LEU A 325 2.44 -3.00 2.16
C LEU A 325 2.60 -3.63 0.78
N PHE A 326 2.74 -4.95 0.72
CA PHE A 326 2.93 -5.62 -0.56
C PHE A 326 2.33 -7.02 -0.60
N THR A 327 2.07 -7.51 -1.81
CA THR A 327 1.73 -8.91 -2.05
C THR A 327 2.95 -9.68 -2.52
N SER A 328 3.01 -10.97 -2.19
CA SER A 328 4.10 -11.84 -2.61
C SER A 328 3.63 -13.28 -2.83
N HIS A 329 4.29 -13.95 -3.79
CA HIS A 329 4.25 -15.39 -4.01
C HIS A 329 5.54 -16.09 -3.57
N ASP A 330 6.56 -15.32 -3.14
CA ASP A 330 7.85 -15.90 -2.74
C ASP A 330 7.82 -16.50 -1.33
N MET A 331 7.66 -17.81 -1.28
CA MET A 331 7.70 -18.57 -0.02
C MET A 331 9.09 -18.56 0.63
N THR A 332 10.16 -18.33 -0.13
CA THR A 332 11.53 -18.37 0.42
C THR A 332 11.83 -17.21 1.37
N THR A 333 11.06 -16.13 1.30
CA THR A 333 11.11 -15.00 2.24
C THR A 333 10.13 -15.14 3.40
N MET A 334 9.13 -16.03 3.34
CA MET A 334 8.18 -16.28 4.42
C MET A 334 8.85 -17.04 5.59
N LYS A 335 9.72 -16.35 6.33
CA LYS A 335 10.53 -16.94 7.42
C LYS A 335 10.44 -16.12 8.69
N ASN A 336 10.56 -16.84 9.81
CA ASN A 336 10.65 -16.23 11.15
C ASN A 336 11.92 -15.38 11.35
N THR A 337 12.91 -15.50 10.46
CA THR A 337 14.12 -14.66 10.43
C THR A 337 13.94 -13.38 9.60
N VAL A 338 12.81 -13.21 8.93
CA VAL A 338 12.49 -12.06 8.07
C VAL A 338 11.31 -11.28 8.64
N PHE A 339 10.25 -11.98 9.02
CA PHE A 339 8.98 -11.38 9.43
C PHE A 339 8.59 -11.73 10.86
N ARG A 340 7.85 -10.80 11.48
CA ARG A 340 7.00 -11.03 12.65
C ARG A 340 5.74 -11.77 12.18
N ARG A 341 5.08 -12.49 13.08
CA ARG A 341 3.81 -13.20 12.74
C ARG A 341 2.67 -12.24 12.40
N ASP A 342 2.66 -11.05 13.00
CA ASP A 342 1.67 -10.00 12.73
C ASP A 342 1.98 -9.16 11.46
N GLU A 343 3.16 -9.33 10.85
CA GLU A 343 3.50 -8.76 9.54
C GLU A 343 3.00 -9.64 8.38
N ILE A 344 2.74 -10.94 8.62
CA ILE A 344 2.32 -11.90 7.59
C ILE A 344 0.81 -12.05 7.60
N TRP A 345 0.19 -11.77 6.46
CA TRP A 345 -1.24 -11.91 6.21
C TRP A 345 -1.49 -12.92 5.10
N PHE A 346 -2.62 -13.59 5.18
CA PHE A 346 -3.10 -14.53 4.18
C PHE A 346 -4.40 -14.03 3.60
N ALA A 347 -4.52 -14.07 2.27
CA ALA A 347 -5.77 -13.85 1.56
C ALA A 347 -6.21 -15.17 0.95
N ALA A 348 -7.40 -15.62 1.29
CA ALA A 348 -8.00 -16.86 0.82
C ALA A 348 -9.42 -16.63 0.34
N GLU A 349 -9.89 -17.43 -0.58
CA GLU A 349 -11.28 -17.44 -1.07
C GLU A 349 -12.01 -18.65 -0.45
N ASN A 350 -13.21 -18.41 0.06
CA ASN A 350 -14.06 -19.46 0.60
C ASN A 350 -14.93 -20.11 -0.51
N GLU A 351 -15.73 -21.13 -0.15
CA GLU A 351 -16.62 -21.86 -1.07
C GLU A 351 -17.70 -20.97 -1.74
N ARG A 352 -17.93 -19.76 -1.22
CA ARG A 352 -18.90 -18.79 -1.76
C ARG A 352 -18.24 -17.76 -2.66
N HIS A 353 -16.97 -17.97 -3.03
CA HIS A 353 -16.15 -17.01 -3.78
C HIS A 353 -15.99 -15.66 -3.05
N GLU A 354 -16.07 -15.65 -1.74
CA GLU A 354 -15.82 -14.49 -0.90
C GLU A 354 -14.38 -14.56 -0.38
N SER A 355 -13.60 -13.49 -0.61
CA SER A 355 -12.24 -13.39 -0.08
C SER A 355 -12.26 -13.00 1.39
N GLU A 356 -11.35 -13.57 2.15
CA GLU A 356 -11.09 -13.28 3.56
C GLU A 356 -9.61 -13.03 3.79
N ILE A 357 -9.27 -12.23 4.81
CA ILE A 357 -7.87 -12.08 5.24
C ILE A 357 -7.73 -12.36 6.72
N TYR A 358 -6.58 -12.89 7.10
CA TYR A 358 -6.17 -13.11 8.48
C TYR A 358 -4.65 -13.11 8.61
N SER A 359 -4.15 -12.73 9.76
CA SER A 359 -2.70 -12.73 10.01
C SER A 359 -2.21 -14.08 10.51
N LEU A 360 -0.93 -14.37 10.28
CA LEU A 360 -0.28 -15.57 10.84
C LEU A 360 -0.36 -15.58 12.39
N TYR A 361 -0.43 -14.39 13.00
CA TYR A 361 -0.58 -14.25 14.45
C TYR A 361 -1.95 -14.70 14.95
N GLU A 362 -3.02 -14.57 14.15
CA GLU A 362 -4.39 -14.97 14.48
C GLU A 362 -4.60 -16.48 14.37
N ILE A 363 -3.81 -17.15 13.54
CA ILE A 363 -3.96 -18.59 13.31
C ILE A 363 -3.70 -19.38 14.61
N ARG A 364 -4.66 -20.28 14.91
CA ARG A 364 -4.59 -21.19 16.03
C ARG A 364 -4.54 -22.62 15.54
N ARG A 365 -3.76 -23.46 16.23
CA ARG A 365 -3.70 -24.90 16.01
C ARG A 365 -4.91 -25.56 16.68
N GLU A 366 -5.09 -26.85 16.44
CA GLU A 366 -6.16 -27.67 17.07
C GLU A 366 -6.15 -27.61 18.60
N ASN A 367 -4.98 -27.49 19.22
CA ASN A 367 -4.80 -27.29 20.66
C ASN A 367 -5.03 -25.85 21.14
N ASN A 368 -5.58 -24.97 20.29
CA ASN A 368 -5.81 -23.55 20.53
C ASN A 368 -4.54 -22.69 20.74
N GLU A 369 -3.36 -23.23 20.55
CA GLU A 369 -2.09 -22.48 20.61
C GLU A 369 -1.84 -21.72 19.29
N ARG A 370 -1.23 -20.55 19.40
CA ARG A 370 -0.76 -19.80 18.23
C ARG A 370 0.42 -20.48 17.55
N VAL A 371 0.62 -20.17 16.29
CA VAL A 371 1.81 -20.58 15.55
C VAL A 371 3.06 -20.12 16.31
N ASN A 372 4.01 -21.04 16.53
CA ASN A 372 5.22 -20.73 17.26
C ASN A 372 6.14 -19.78 16.46
N SER A 373 6.80 -18.84 17.15
CA SER A 373 7.75 -17.89 16.54
C SER A 373 8.97 -18.58 15.90
N THR A 374 9.31 -19.80 16.32
CA THR A 374 10.41 -20.61 15.77
C THR A 374 9.98 -21.55 14.64
N ALA A 375 8.69 -21.54 14.27
CA ALA A 375 8.17 -22.42 13.22
C ALA A 375 8.75 -22.05 11.84
N ALA A 376 8.87 -23.05 10.97
CA ALA A 376 9.20 -22.86 9.57
C ALA A 376 7.92 -22.45 8.83
N TYR A 377 7.66 -21.15 8.73
CA TYR A 377 6.41 -20.61 8.18
C TYR A 377 6.18 -21.05 6.73
N ASP A 378 7.21 -21.00 5.91
CA ASP A 378 7.20 -21.45 4.51
C ASP A 378 6.78 -22.93 4.38
N LYS A 379 7.35 -23.82 5.18
CA LYS A 379 7.02 -25.24 5.15
C LYS A 379 5.59 -25.51 5.62
N GLN A 380 5.18 -24.88 6.73
CA GLN A 380 3.83 -25.07 7.27
C GLN A 380 2.75 -24.49 6.33
N TYR A 381 3.05 -23.42 5.59
CA TYR A 381 2.17 -22.93 4.55
C TYR A 381 2.01 -23.95 3.42
N LEU A 382 3.11 -24.50 2.90
CA LEU A 382 3.08 -25.51 1.82
C LEU A 382 2.44 -26.85 2.27
N GLU A 383 2.38 -27.11 3.57
CA GLU A 383 1.66 -28.26 4.17
C GLU A 383 0.15 -27.97 4.37
N GLY A 384 -0.37 -26.82 3.92
CA GLY A 384 -1.78 -26.43 4.04
C GLY A 384 -2.22 -26.05 5.45
N ARG A 385 -1.28 -25.84 6.40
CA ARG A 385 -1.62 -25.61 7.82
C ARG A 385 -2.21 -24.22 8.10
N TYR A 386 -2.20 -23.32 7.12
CA TYR A 386 -2.68 -21.95 7.27
C TYR A 386 -3.96 -21.64 6.50
N GLY A 387 -4.50 -22.62 5.75
CA GLY A 387 -5.79 -22.54 5.08
C GLY A 387 -5.84 -21.60 3.85
N ALA A 388 -4.71 -21.08 3.40
CA ALA A 388 -4.62 -20.19 2.23
C ALA A 388 -3.71 -20.75 1.14
N ASP A 389 -3.61 -22.07 1.04
CA ASP A 389 -2.84 -22.76 0.03
C ASP A 389 -3.68 -23.02 -1.24
N PRO A 390 -3.05 -23.13 -2.42
CA PRO A 390 -3.75 -23.48 -3.63
C PRO A 390 -4.34 -24.90 -3.54
N TYR A 391 -5.63 -25.05 -3.73
CA TYR A 391 -6.25 -26.37 -3.92
C TYR A 391 -5.76 -26.98 -5.24
N LEU A 392 -4.74 -27.79 -5.17
CA LEU A 392 -4.33 -28.64 -6.27
C LEU A 392 -5.17 -29.93 -6.22
N THR A 393 -6.29 -29.97 -6.92
CA THR A 393 -6.97 -31.24 -7.19
C THR A 393 -5.98 -32.16 -7.86
N ASN A 394 -5.86 -33.40 -7.34
CA ASN A 394 -4.94 -34.38 -7.85
C ASN A 394 -5.40 -34.81 -9.26
N MET A 395 -5.03 -34.07 -10.28
CA MET A 395 -5.38 -34.34 -11.69
C MET A 395 -4.86 -35.70 -12.20
N LEU A 396 -3.94 -36.33 -11.44
CA LEU A 396 -3.40 -37.65 -11.77
C LEU A 396 -4.25 -38.81 -11.22
N ALA A 397 -5.22 -38.53 -10.33
CA ALA A 397 -6.07 -39.57 -9.70
C ALA A 397 -7.41 -39.79 -10.41
N GLY A 398 -7.79 -38.93 -11.35
CA GLY A 398 -9.03 -39.06 -12.15
C GLY A 398 -8.71 -39.02 -13.62
N GLY A 399 -8.60 -40.18 -14.25
CA GLY A 399 -8.32 -40.30 -15.66
C GLY A 399 -9.49 -39.90 -16.54
N ASP A 400 -9.68 -38.61 -16.85
CA ASP A 400 -10.57 -38.14 -17.90
C ASP A 400 -9.86 -37.08 -18.76
N TRP A 401 -8.69 -37.45 -19.29
CA TRP A 401 -8.10 -36.83 -20.47
C TRP A 401 -8.19 -37.84 -21.63
N GLN A 402 -9.38 -38.06 -22.16
CA GLN A 402 -9.59 -38.71 -23.45
C GLN A 402 -10.21 -37.74 -24.44
#